data_797854bbfe0a3708ddc47002be01aa47
#
_entry.id   797854bbfe0a3708ddc47002be01aa47
#
_cell.length_a   1.000
_cell.length_b   1.000
_cell.length_c   1.000
_cell.angle_alpha   90.00
_cell.angle_beta   90.00
_cell.angle_gamma   90.00
#
_symmetry.space_group_name_H-M   'P 1'
#
loop_
_entity.id
_entity.type
_entity.pdbx_description
1 polymer ?
#
loop_
_entity_poly.entity_id
_entity_poly.type
_entity_poly.pdbx_seq_one_letter_code
_entity_poly.pdbx_strand_id
1 'polypeptide(L)'
;QRALQYAGTFGYTVWLRPQDAWLGKGVAASGPLATRMGLSGIPVAAELIALHTIFELVRSTRARVHLCRISSAAGIELVRQAKAEGLPVTCDVSVHNLHLIDVDLGYFDSRTRLSPPLRQQRDREALRAALADGTIDALVSDHTPVDEDAKVLPFAEAEVGATALELLLSLAVRWAQADGVGMQRALATVTHGPASVLGHSLGTLSASAGRLVEGGVADLCILDAEAWW
;
A
#
# COMPACT_ATOMS: atom_id res chain seq x y z
N GLN A 1 -2.10 9.86 20.19
CA GLN A 1 -1.16 9.42 21.23
C GLN A 1 -1.77 8.36 22.14
N ARG A 2 -2.90 8.61 22.86
CA ARG A 2 -3.51 7.66 23.81
C ARG A 2 -3.81 6.29 23.19
N ALA A 3 -4.34 6.24 21.98
CA ALA A 3 -4.61 4.97 21.28
C ALA A 3 -3.33 4.15 21.06
N LEU A 4 -2.22 4.80 20.68
CA LEU A 4 -0.92 4.12 20.50
C LEU A 4 -0.35 3.64 21.84
N GLN A 5 -0.47 4.42 22.91
CA GLN A 5 -0.06 3.99 24.26
C GLN A 5 -0.83 2.75 24.70
N TYR A 6 -2.16 2.77 24.51
CA TYR A 6 -3.01 1.62 24.82
C TYR A 6 -2.61 0.39 23.98
N ALA A 7 -2.47 0.54 22.67
CA ALA A 7 -2.06 -0.53 21.79
C ALA A 7 -0.68 -1.11 22.18
N GLY A 8 0.28 -0.25 22.54
CA GLY A 8 1.60 -0.67 23.02
C GLY A 8 1.53 -1.51 24.30
N THR A 9 0.64 -1.15 25.23
CA THR A 9 0.45 -1.90 26.49
C THR A 9 -0.04 -3.33 26.24
N PHE A 10 -0.89 -3.53 25.24
CA PHE A 10 -1.48 -4.84 24.91
C PHE A 10 -0.79 -5.56 23.75
N GLY A 11 0.28 -5.00 23.20
CA GLY A 11 1.00 -5.60 22.07
C GLY A 11 0.25 -5.58 20.72
N TYR A 12 -0.77 -4.72 20.59
CA TYR A 12 -1.53 -4.60 19.35
C TYR A 12 -0.76 -3.83 18.29
N THR A 13 -0.98 -4.18 17.03
CA THR A 13 -0.51 -3.40 15.88
C THR A 13 -1.59 -2.41 15.47
N VAL A 14 -1.26 -1.13 15.41
CA VAL A 14 -2.19 -0.07 14.95
C VAL A 14 -1.98 0.15 13.46
N TRP A 15 -3.06 0.07 12.70
CA TRP A 15 -3.06 0.28 11.26
C TRP A 15 -3.44 1.73 10.96
N LEU A 16 -2.55 2.46 10.30
CA LEU A 16 -2.72 3.88 10.04
C LEU A 16 -2.49 4.17 8.55
N ARG A 17 -3.39 4.93 7.97
CA ARG A 17 -3.16 5.52 6.66
C ARG A 17 -2.48 6.88 6.85
N PRO A 18 -1.25 7.06 6.33
CA PRO A 18 -0.54 8.32 6.47
C PRO A 18 -1.07 9.37 5.48
N GLN A 19 -2.06 10.13 5.91
CA GLN A 19 -2.63 11.23 5.13
C GLN A 19 -3.10 12.34 6.05
N ASP A 20 -2.58 13.55 5.87
CA ASP A 20 -3.07 14.73 6.55
C ASP A 20 -4.52 15.03 6.11
N ALA A 21 -5.40 15.27 7.09
CA ALA A 21 -6.83 15.42 6.85
C ALA A 21 -7.21 16.69 6.05
N TRP A 22 -6.36 17.72 6.08
CA TRP A 22 -6.62 18.98 5.40
C TRP A 22 -6.01 19.00 4.00
N LEU A 23 -4.74 18.62 3.88
CA LEU A 23 -4.03 18.55 2.59
C LEU A 23 -4.52 17.39 1.72
N GLY A 24 -5.15 16.37 2.31
CA GLY A 24 -5.66 15.19 1.62
C GLY A 24 -7.03 15.37 0.95
N LYS A 25 -7.62 16.58 0.93
CA LYS A 25 -8.98 16.83 0.40
C LYS A 25 -9.07 16.95 -1.12
N GLY A 26 -7.97 16.85 -1.84
CA GLY A 26 -7.98 16.88 -3.30
C GLY A 26 -8.57 15.62 -3.95
N VAL A 27 -8.58 15.59 -5.28
CA VAL A 27 -9.16 14.51 -6.07
C VAL A 27 -8.14 13.74 -6.91
N ALA A 28 -6.97 14.31 -7.15
CA ALA A 28 -5.86 13.70 -7.89
C ALA A 28 -4.53 14.06 -7.24
N ALA A 29 -3.43 13.41 -7.62
CA ALA A 29 -2.11 13.82 -7.14
C ALA A 29 -1.76 15.23 -7.64
N SER A 30 -1.21 16.08 -6.76
CA SER A 30 -0.70 17.39 -7.16
C SER A 30 0.42 17.24 -8.18
N GLY A 31 0.32 17.95 -9.29
CA GLY A 31 1.31 17.91 -10.35
C GLY A 31 0.84 18.61 -11.61
N PRO A 32 1.70 18.66 -12.67
CA PRO A 32 1.37 19.32 -13.92
C PRO A 32 0.09 18.80 -14.57
N LEU A 33 -0.19 17.47 -14.46
CA LEU A 33 -1.38 16.87 -15.01
C LEU A 33 -2.65 17.41 -14.32
N ALA A 34 -2.72 17.33 -13.00
CA ALA A 34 -3.86 17.82 -12.23
C ALA A 34 -4.13 19.31 -12.52
N THR A 35 -3.08 20.13 -12.60
CA THR A 35 -3.19 21.54 -12.96
C THR A 35 -3.79 21.75 -14.36
N ARG A 36 -3.32 21.00 -15.37
CA ARG A 36 -3.87 21.08 -16.73
C ARG A 36 -5.32 20.62 -16.81
N MET A 37 -5.70 19.64 -16.00
CA MET A 37 -7.05 19.11 -15.95
C MET A 37 -8.00 19.91 -15.05
N GLY A 38 -7.49 20.97 -14.36
CA GLY A 38 -8.30 21.75 -13.41
C GLY A 38 -8.72 20.95 -12.16
N LEU A 39 -8.00 19.89 -11.81
CA LEU A 39 -8.31 19.04 -10.66
C LEU A 39 -7.62 19.56 -9.39
N SER A 40 -8.34 19.52 -8.27
CA SER A 40 -7.73 19.83 -6.96
C SER A 40 -6.73 18.73 -6.58
N GLY A 41 -5.50 19.15 -6.24
CA GLY A 41 -4.39 18.25 -6.01
C GLY A 41 -4.22 17.83 -4.56
N ILE A 42 -3.82 16.57 -4.34
CA ILE A 42 -3.32 16.04 -3.07
C ILE A 42 -1.79 16.04 -3.11
N PRO A 43 -1.12 16.97 -2.42
CA PRO A 43 0.33 17.06 -2.45
C PRO A 43 0.98 15.86 -1.72
N VAL A 44 2.21 15.54 -2.08
CA VAL A 44 3.03 14.55 -1.36
C VAL A 44 3.18 14.96 0.11
N ALA A 45 3.21 16.26 0.41
CA ALA A 45 3.25 16.78 1.77
C ALA A 45 2.13 16.22 2.68
N ALA A 46 0.96 15.89 2.13
CA ALA A 46 -0.12 15.27 2.91
C ALA A 46 0.30 13.92 3.52
N GLU A 47 1.07 13.12 2.78
CA GLU A 47 1.62 11.86 3.25
C GLU A 47 2.80 12.09 4.22
N LEU A 48 3.72 13.01 3.88
CA LEU A 48 4.92 13.25 4.68
C LEU A 48 4.63 13.80 6.07
N ILE A 49 3.73 14.79 6.18
CA ILE A 49 3.33 15.37 7.48
C ILE A 49 2.71 14.29 8.37
N ALA A 50 1.85 13.46 7.81
CA ALA A 50 1.25 12.36 8.55
C ALA A 50 2.30 11.33 9.00
N LEU A 51 3.25 10.95 8.11
CA LEU A 51 4.35 10.05 8.45
C LEU A 51 5.22 10.60 9.58
N HIS A 52 5.66 11.87 9.49
CA HIS A 52 6.42 12.50 10.56
C HIS A 52 5.67 12.49 11.89
N THR A 53 4.39 12.83 11.89
CA THR A 53 3.55 12.77 13.09
C THR A 53 3.47 11.36 13.66
N ILE A 54 3.26 10.36 12.82
CA ILE A 54 3.19 8.95 13.23
C ILE A 54 4.53 8.51 13.83
N PHE A 55 5.65 8.81 13.18
CA PHE A 55 6.98 8.39 13.66
C PHE A 55 7.33 9.03 15.00
N GLU A 56 7.02 10.32 15.23
CA GLU A 56 7.19 10.96 16.55
C GLU A 56 6.37 10.25 17.62
N LEU A 57 5.12 9.89 17.31
CA LEU A 57 4.29 9.15 18.24
C LEU A 57 4.82 7.73 18.49
N VAL A 58 5.35 7.06 17.47
CA VAL A 58 5.97 5.73 17.62
C VAL A 58 7.24 5.81 18.47
N ARG A 59 8.10 6.83 18.26
CA ARG A 59 9.29 7.05 19.10
C ARG A 59 8.93 7.16 20.58
N SER A 60 7.88 7.92 20.87
CA SER A 60 7.45 8.17 22.26
C SER A 60 6.70 7.00 22.91
N THR A 61 5.98 6.18 22.14
CA THR A 61 5.13 5.11 22.66
C THR A 61 5.67 3.71 22.47
N ARG A 62 6.60 3.54 21.51
CA ARG A 62 7.11 2.24 21.05
C ARG A 62 6.02 1.27 20.57
N ALA A 63 4.83 1.79 20.24
CA ALA A 63 3.74 1.01 19.71
C ALA A 63 4.09 0.48 18.31
N ARG A 64 3.63 -0.74 18.00
CA ARG A 64 3.74 -1.32 16.65
C ARG A 64 2.74 -0.64 15.72
N VAL A 65 3.20 -0.17 14.58
CA VAL A 65 2.35 0.51 13.59
C VAL A 65 2.55 -0.11 12.21
N HIS A 66 1.43 -0.34 11.53
CA HIS A 66 1.42 -0.67 10.11
C HIS A 66 0.90 0.53 9.31
N LEU A 67 1.71 0.97 8.35
CA LEU A 67 1.43 2.13 7.50
C LEU A 67 0.77 1.65 6.21
N CYS A 68 -0.52 1.93 6.07
CA CYS A 68 -1.30 1.45 4.94
C CYS A 68 -1.13 2.35 3.71
N ARG A 69 -0.80 1.73 2.58
CA ARG A 69 -0.83 2.33 1.24
C ARG A 69 0.08 3.55 1.08
N ILE A 70 1.39 3.35 1.31
CA ILE A 70 2.40 4.36 0.95
C ILE A 70 2.33 4.61 -0.55
N SER A 71 2.41 5.86 -0.97
CA SER A 71 2.18 6.24 -2.35
C SER A 71 3.27 7.09 -3.00
N SER A 72 4.26 7.57 -2.25
CA SER A 72 5.28 8.48 -2.79
C SER A 72 6.70 8.02 -2.52
N ALA A 73 7.63 8.40 -3.42
CA ALA A 73 9.06 8.17 -3.27
C ALA A 73 9.61 8.79 -1.97
N ALA A 74 9.18 10.00 -1.64
CA ALA A 74 9.60 10.67 -0.41
C ALA A 74 9.04 9.99 0.85
N GLY A 75 7.82 9.43 0.78
CA GLY A 75 7.25 8.63 1.86
C GLY A 75 8.04 7.34 2.10
N ILE A 76 8.46 6.65 1.04
CA ILE A 76 9.33 5.47 1.13
C ILE A 76 10.65 5.79 1.81
N GLU A 77 11.27 6.93 1.48
CA GLU A 77 12.54 7.32 2.10
C GLU A 77 12.37 7.55 3.61
N LEU A 78 11.28 8.18 4.04
CA LEU A 78 10.97 8.32 5.46
C LEU A 78 10.72 6.97 6.16
N VAL A 79 10.06 6.03 5.49
CA VAL A 79 9.86 4.67 6.02
C VAL A 79 11.21 3.95 6.16
N ARG A 80 12.10 4.08 5.17
CA ARG A 80 13.45 3.48 5.22
C ARG A 80 14.24 4.01 6.41
N GLN A 81 14.21 5.33 6.63
CA GLN A 81 14.86 5.96 7.78
C GLN A 81 14.27 5.47 9.11
N ALA A 82 12.95 5.41 9.23
CA ALA A 82 12.27 4.93 10.43
C ALA A 82 12.62 3.46 10.76
N LYS A 83 12.70 2.60 9.73
CA LYS A 83 13.14 1.21 9.90
C LYS A 83 14.62 1.12 10.29
N ALA A 84 15.48 1.94 9.72
CA ALA A 84 16.91 2.02 10.07
C ALA A 84 17.13 2.50 11.52
N GLU A 85 16.27 3.38 12.03
CA GLU A 85 16.25 3.78 13.45
C GLU A 85 15.73 2.65 14.39
N GLY A 86 15.25 1.54 13.85
CA GLY A 86 14.67 0.44 14.63
C GLY A 86 13.27 0.75 15.18
N LEU A 87 12.51 1.63 14.54
CA LEU A 87 11.12 1.84 14.90
C LEU A 87 10.28 0.61 14.51
N PRO A 88 9.33 0.18 15.36
CA PRO A 88 8.49 -0.99 15.09
C PRO A 88 7.39 -0.66 14.06
N VAL A 89 7.80 -0.36 12.84
CA VAL A 89 6.92 0.01 11.73
C VAL A 89 7.02 -0.98 10.58
N THR A 90 5.88 -1.29 9.97
CA THR A 90 5.75 -2.01 8.71
C THR A 90 4.90 -1.18 7.76
N CYS A 91 4.93 -1.47 6.47
CA CYS A 91 4.09 -0.77 5.49
C CYS A 91 3.67 -1.65 4.33
N ASP A 92 2.61 -1.23 3.66
CA ASP A 92 2.15 -1.83 2.42
C ASP A 92 2.05 -0.80 1.28
N VAL A 93 1.86 -1.32 0.08
CA VAL A 93 1.55 -0.55 -1.13
C VAL A 93 0.35 -1.15 -1.83
N SER A 94 -0.51 -0.29 -2.39
CA SER A 94 -1.62 -0.71 -3.25
C SER A 94 -1.11 -1.23 -4.60
N VAL A 95 -1.69 -2.33 -5.09
CA VAL A 95 -1.39 -2.85 -6.42
C VAL A 95 -1.68 -1.82 -7.51
N HIS A 96 -2.64 -0.93 -7.31
CA HIS A 96 -2.93 0.17 -8.23
C HIS A 96 -1.72 1.11 -8.38
N ASN A 97 -1.16 1.60 -7.25
CA ASN A 97 0.00 2.51 -7.26
C ASN A 97 1.30 1.81 -7.71
N LEU A 98 1.35 0.48 -7.69
CA LEU A 98 2.48 -0.29 -8.20
C LEU A 98 2.48 -0.37 -9.74
N HIS A 99 1.31 -0.28 -10.39
CA HIS A 99 1.16 -0.46 -11.83
C HIS A 99 0.76 0.80 -12.59
N LEU A 100 -0.06 1.66 -11.98
CA LEU A 100 -0.61 2.85 -12.61
C LEU A 100 0.08 4.13 -12.11
N ILE A 101 0.03 5.17 -12.93
CA ILE A 101 0.57 6.51 -12.63
C ILE A 101 -0.48 7.59 -12.96
N ASP A 102 -0.16 8.84 -12.67
CA ASP A 102 -1.08 9.96 -12.88
C ASP A 102 -1.58 10.10 -14.32
N VAL A 103 -0.75 9.83 -15.33
CA VAL A 103 -1.18 9.90 -16.74
C VAL A 103 -2.23 8.85 -17.12
N ASP A 104 -2.38 7.78 -16.33
CA ASP A 104 -3.42 6.77 -16.55
C ASP A 104 -4.84 7.28 -16.18
N LEU A 105 -4.96 8.49 -15.59
CA LEU A 105 -6.22 9.20 -15.48
C LEU A 105 -6.84 9.47 -16.86
N GLY A 106 -6.04 9.46 -17.91
CA GLY A 106 -6.47 9.65 -19.28
C GLY A 106 -7.31 10.91 -19.44
N TYR A 107 -8.50 10.76 -20.02
CA TYR A 107 -9.48 11.84 -20.17
C TYR A 107 -10.56 11.75 -19.09
N PHE A 108 -10.16 12.00 -17.82
CA PHE A 108 -11.05 11.97 -16.65
C PHE A 108 -11.71 10.61 -16.38
N ASP A 109 -10.97 9.51 -16.56
CA ASP A 109 -11.48 8.17 -16.29
C ASP A 109 -11.75 7.99 -14.78
N SER A 110 -13.01 8.01 -14.40
CA SER A 110 -13.45 7.87 -13.00
C SER A 110 -13.05 6.55 -12.34
N ARG A 111 -12.75 5.50 -13.13
CA ARG A 111 -12.25 4.22 -12.63
C ARG A 111 -10.90 4.37 -11.95
N THR A 112 -10.12 5.39 -12.33
CA THR A 112 -8.82 5.73 -11.72
C THR A 112 -8.93 6.68 -10.54
N ARG A 113 -10.14 6.98 -10.08
CA ARG A 113 -10.40 7.78 -8.88
C ARG A 113 -10.10 6.93 -7.63
N LEU A 114 -8.85 7.01 -7.18
CA LEU A 114 -8.28 6.16 -6.11
C LEU A 114 -7.81 6.99 -4.91
N SER A 115 -7.61 6.31 -3.79
CA SER A 115 -7.07 6.89 -2.57
C SER A 115 -6.15 5.90 -1.83
N PRO A 116 -4.82 6.12 -1.82
CA PRO A 116 -4.09 7.30 -2.31
C PRO A 116 -4.24 7.51 -3.82
N PRO A 117 -4.07 8.76 -4.31
CA PRO A 117 -4.16 9.04 -5.73
C PRO A 117 -2.99 8.40 -6.49
N LEU A 118 -3.18 8.15 -7.77
CA LEU A 118 -2.11 7.75 -8.67
C LEU A 118 -1.09 8.90 -8.77
N ARG A 119 0.18 8.60 -8.48
CA ARG A 119 1.26 9.58 -8.51
C ARG A 119 2.11 9.46 -9.77
N GLN A 120 3.16 10.27 -9.86
CA GLN A 120 4.05 10.31 -11.01
C GLN A 120 4.86 9.02 -11.16
N GLN A 121 5.41 8.80 -12.35
CA GLN A 121 6.24 7.65 -12.68
C GLN A 121 7.37 7.41 -11.67
N ARG A 122 8.06 8.47 -11.25
CA ARG A 122 9.15 8.38 -10.25
C ARG A 122 8.67 7.77 -8.92
N ASP A 123 7.43 8.06 -8.53
CA ASP A 123 6.86 7.52 -7.28
C ASP A 123 6.58 6.03 -7.45
N ARG A 124 5.97 5.62 -8.57
CA ARG A 124 5.76 4.20 -8.90
C ARG A 124 7.07 3.42 -8.94
N GLU A 125 8.10 3.95 -9.60
CA GLU A 125 9.42 3.30 -9.67
C GLU A 125 10.05 3.13 -8.28
N ALA A 126 9.95 4.15 -7.42
CA ALA A 126 10.42 4.06 -6.04
C ALA A 126 9.65 3.01 -5.21
N LEU A 127 8.32 2.93 -5.38
CA LEU A 127 7.49 1.91 -4.73
C LEU A 127 7.88 0.50 -5.18
N ARG A 128 8.10 0.29 -6.48
CA ARG A 128 8.53 -1.00 -7.04
C ARG A 128 9.90 -1.42 -6.51
N ALA A 129 10.86 -0.50 -6.48
CA ALA A 129 12.19 -0.74 -5.92
C ALA A 129 12.12 -1.07 -4.42
N ALA A 130 11.30 -0.33 -3.66
CA ALA A 130 11.13 -0.53 -2.22
C ALA A 130 10.40 -1.85 -1.87
N LEU A 131 9.49 -2.29 -2.75
CA LEU A 131 8.87 -3.60 -2.61
C LEU A 131 9.88 -4.72 -2.93
N ALA A 132 10.77 -4.53 -3.91
CA ALA A 132 11.81 -5.48 -4.25
C ALA A 132 12.88 -5.63 -3.15
N ASP A 133 13.32 -4.52 -2.57
CA ASP A 133 14.39 -4.51 -1.54
C ASP A 133 13.90 -4.86 -0.12
N GLY A 134 12.60 -4.96 0.10
CA GLY A 134 12.01 -5.30 1.40
C GLY A 134 11.73 -4.10 2.31
N THR A 135 11.90 -2.87 1.84
CA THR A 135 11.47 -1.68 2.56
C THR A 135 9.93 -1.68 2.73
N ILE A 136 9.19 -2.11 1.70
CA ILE A 136 7.76 -2.39 1.78
C ILE A 136 7.57 -3.87 2.12
N ASP A 137 6.74 -4.15 3.13
CA ASP A 137 6.54 -5.48 3.69
C ASP A 137 5.49 -6.30 2.94
N ALA A 138 4.46 -5.64 2.39
CA ALA A 138 3.34 -6.31 1.74
C ALA A 138 2.82 -5.55 0.52
N LEU A 139 2.28 -6.29 -0.44
CA LEU A 139 1.47 -5.79 -1.55
C LEU A 139 0.01 -6.08 -1.23
N VAL A 140 -0.86 -5.07 -1.33
CA VAL A 140 -2.29 -5.20 -1.05
C VAL A 140 -3.14 -4.93 -2.29
N SER A 141 -4.28 -5.62 -2.39
CA SER A 141 -5.22 -5.42 -3.50
C SER A 141 -5.86 -4.03 -3.48
N ASP A 142 -6.03 -3.45 -2.30
CA ASP A 142 -6.80 -2.20 -2.11
C ASP A 142 -8.19 -2.29 -2.77
N HIS A 143 -8.78 -3.49 -2.68
CA HIS A 143 -10.06 -3.83 -3.28
C HIS A 143 -11.18 -3.02 -2.62
N THR A 144 -11.70 -2.05 -3.36
CA THR A 144 -12.77 -1.16 -2.92
C THR A 144 -13.81 -1.10 -4.03
N PRO A 145 -14.74 -2.07 -4.09
CA PRO A 145 -15.80 -2.07 -5.09
C PRO A 145 -16.71 -0.86 -4.89
N VAL A 146 -17.12 -0.27 -5.99
CA VAL A 146 -17.97 0.91 -6.06
C VAL A 146 -19.05 0.65 -7.11
N ASP A 147 -20.27 1.05 -6.83
CA ASP A 147 -21.39 0.92 -7.75
C ASP A 147 -21.12 1.67 -9.07
N GLU A 148 -21.61 1.12 -10.18
CA GLU A 148 -21.39 1.72 -11.50
C GLU A 148 -21.92 3.14 -11.57
N ASP A 149 -23.09 3.41 -11.00
CA ASP A 149 -23.71 4.74 -10.98
C ASP A 149 -22.81 5.79 -10.31
N ALA A 150 -22.08 5.41 -9.28
CA ALA A 150 -21.13 6.30 -8.61
C ALA A 150 -19.84 6.54 -9.43
N LYS A 151 -19.60 5.72 -10.46
CA LYS A 151 -18.46 5.87 -11.39
C LYS A 151 -18.81 6.60 -12.69
N VAL A 152 -20.08 6.79 -13.04
CA VAL A 152 -20.46 7.59 -14.21
C VAL A 152 -20.48 9.09 -13.94
N LEU A 153 -20.29 9.50 -12.69
CA LEU A 153 -20.18 10.90 -12.29
C LEU A 153 -18.89 11.55 -12.83
N PRO A 154 -18.85 12.89 -12.93
CA PRO A 154 -17.61 13.59 -13.24
C PRO A 154 -16.46 13.16 -12.29
N PHE A 155 -15.22 13.11 -12.77
CA PHE A 155 -14.08 12.57 -12.02
C PHE A 155 -13.97 13.07 -10.56
N ALA A 156 -14.21 14.36 -10.34
CA ALA A 156 -14.11 14.96 -9.00
C ALA A 156 -15.25 14.52 -8.05
N GLU A 157 -16.38 14.11 -8.58
CA GLU A 157 -17.59 13.70 -7.86
C GLU A 157 -17.71 12.17 -7.77
N ALA A 158 -17.02 11.44 -8.65
CA ALA A 158 -17.02 9.99 -8.66
C ALA A 158 -16.52 9.43 -7.34
N GLU A 159 -17.09 8.31 -6.89
CA GLU A 159 -16.67 7.66 -5.66
C GLU A 159 -15.28 7.04 -5.79
N VAL A 160 -14.52 7.05 -4.68
CA VAL A 160 -13.15 6.56 -4.61
C VAL A 160 -13.14 5.06 -4.46
N GLY A 161 -12.41 4.35 -5.32
CA GLY A 161 -12.21 2.91 -5.21
C GLY A 161 -12.08 2.22 -6.56
N ALA A 162 -11.55 1.01 -6.54
CA ALA A 162 -11.51 0.09 -7.67
C ALA A 162 -11.42 -1.35 -7.19
N THR A 163 -11.83 -2.28 -8.04
CA THR A 163 -11.68 -3.71 -7.78
C THR A 163 -10.28 -4.18 -8.16
N ALA A 164 -9.67 -5.04 -7.34
CA ALA A 164 -8.38 -5.65 -7.65
C ALA A 164 -8.11 -6.96 -6.88
N LEU A 165 -9.08 -7.50 -6.14
CA LEU A 165 -8.85 -8.69 -5.34
C LEU A 165 -8.39 -9.88 -6.21
N GLU A 166 -9.08 -10.13 -7.31
CA GLU A 166 -8.77 -11.20 -8.26
C GLU A 166 -7.45 -10.95 -9.02
N LEU A 167 -7.05 -9.68 -9.15
CA LEU A 167 -5.86 -9.29 -9.90
C LEU A 167 -4.57 -9.31 -9.08
N LEU A 168 -4.66 -9.41 -7.75
CA LEU A 168 -3.50 -9.21 -6.87
C LEU A 168 -2.34 -10.12 -7.22
N LEU A 169 -2.60 -11.42 -7.36
CA LEU A 169 -1.55 -12.40 -7.64
C LEU A 169 -0.96 -12.21 -9.05
N SER A 170 -1.81 -12.06 -10.07
CA SER A 170 -1.39 -11.85 -11.46
C SER A 170 -0.54 -10.59 -11.61
N LEU A 171 -0.92 -9.50 -10.92
CA LEU A 171 -0.19 -8.24 -10.96
C LEU A 171 1.13 -8.31 -10.16
N ALA A 172 1.19 -9.10 -9.08
CA ALA A 172 2.44 -9.38 -8.38
C ALA A 172 3.43 -10.14 -9.28
N VAL A 173 2.95 -11.17 -9.99
CA VAL A 173 3.75 -11.92 -10.97
C VAL A 173 4.21 -11.02 -12.12
N ARG A 174 3.31 -10.21 -12.67
CA ARG A 174 3.62 -9.26 -13.75
C ARG A 174 4.69 -8.25 -13.32
N TRP A 175 4.61 -7.72 -12.10
CA TRP A 175 5.66 -6.85 -11.57
C TRP A 175 7.00 -7.57 -11.50
N ALA A 176 7.02 -8.80 -10.97
CA ALA A 176 8.25 -9.59 -10.88
C ALA A 176 8.92 -9.79 -12.25
N GLN A 177 8.12 -10.15 -13.26
CA GLN A 177 8.60 -10.36 -14.63
C GLN A 177 9.13 -9.05 -15.26
N ALA A 178 8.40 -7.94 -15.07
CA ALA A 178 8.76 -6.65 -15.66
C ALA A 178 10.05 -6.05 -15.10
N ASP A 179 10.31 -6.24 -13.79
CA ASP A 179 11.45 -5.65 -13.08
C ASP A 179 12.59 -6.64 -12.83
N GLY A 180 12.48 -7.87 -13.31
CA GLY A 180 13.48 -8.91 -13.06
C GLY A 180 13.57 -9.33 -11.60
N VAL A 181 12.49 -9.16 -10.84
CA VAL A 181 12.40 -9.60 -9.43
C VAL A 181 12.15 -11.10 -9.42
N GLY A 182 12.85 -11.84 -8.55
CA GLY A 182 12.64 -13.27 -8.42
C GLY A 182 11.21 -13.62 -7.99
N MET A 183 10.62 -14.64 -8.58
CA MET A 183 9.24 -15.10 -8.29
C MET A 183 9.01 -15.34 -6.80
N GLN A 184 9.99 -15.93 -6.11
CA GLN A 184 9.90 -16.15 -4.66
C GLN A 184 9.69 -14.85 -3.89
N ARG A 185 10.38 -13.76 -4.27
CA ARG A 185 10.19 -12.45 -3.63
C ARG A 185 8.79 -11.89 -3.94
N ALA A 186 8.33 -11.99 -5.18
CA ALA A 186 7.00 -11.52 -5.56
C ALA A 186 5.91 -12.23 -4.74
N LEU A 187 5.96 -13.56 -4.68
CA LEU A 187 5.01 -14.33 -3.90
C LEU A 187 5.09 -14.02 -2.39
N ALA A 188 6.28 -13.77 -1.86
CA ALA A 188 6.45 -13.41 -0.46
C ALA A 188 5.71 -12.10 -0.11
N THR A 189 5.55 -11.16 -1.05
CA THR A 189 4.84 -9.88 -0.79
C THR A 189 3.34 -10.05 -0.59
N VAL A 190 2.76 -11.15 -1.05
CA VAL A 190 1.31 -11.46 -0.92
C VAL A 190 1.02 -12.68 -0.02
N THR A 191 2.08 -13.29 0.55
CA THR A 191 1.95 -14.45 1.46
C THR A 191 2.66 -14.22 2.78
N HIS A 192 3.97 -14.45 2.83
CA HIS A 192 4.78 -14.32 4.04
C HIS A 192 4.84 -12.89 4.59
N GLY A 193 4.93 -11.90 3.72
CA GLY A 193 4.97 -10.48 4.10
C GLY A 193 3.73 -10.08 4.92
N PRO A 194 2.51 -10.17 4.35
CA PRO A 194 1.29 -9.87 5.10
C PRO A 194 1.09 -10.76 6.33
N ALA A 195 1.46 -12.07 6.27
CA ALA A 195 1.41 -12.93 7.44
C ALA A 195 2.31 -12.41 8.58
N SER A 196 3.51 -11.91 8.25
CA SER A 196 4.44 -11.32 9.22
C SER A 196 3.90 -10.01 9.80
N VAL A 197 3.22 -9.18 9.01
CA VAL A 197 2.56 -7.94 9.47
C VAL A 197 1.44 -8.27 10.45
N LEU A 198 0.60 -9.24 10.14
CA LEU A 198 -0.49 -9.70 11.01
C LEU A 198 0.04 -10.35 12.30
N GLY A 199 1.13 -11.11 12.21
CA GLY A 199 1.81 -11.70 13.36
C GLY A 199 0.86 -12.40 14.33
N HIS A 200 0.83 -11.96 15.58
CA HIS A 200 -0.01 -12.55 16.63
C HIS A 200 -1.53 -12.49 16.34
N SER A 201 -1.98 -11.60 15.47
CA SER A 201 -3.40 -11.54 15.07
C SER A 201 -3.86 -12.79 14.31
N LEU A 202 -2.94 -13.58 13.78
CA LEU A 202 -3.21 -14.88 13.18
C LEU A 202 -3.48 -16.01 14.21
N GLY A 203 -3.31 -15.74 15.50
CA GLY A 203 -3.50 -16.73 16.54
C GLY A 203 -2.61 -17.95 16.34
N THR A 204 -3.21 -19.15 16.35
CA THR A 204 -2.50 -20.43 16.17
C THR A 204 -1.86 -20.58 14.77
N LEU A 205 -2.34 -19.84 13.76
CA LEU A 205 -1.79 -19.85 12.40
C LEU A 205 -0.48 -19.09 12.29
N SER A 206 -0.12 -18.26 13.26
CA SER A 206 1.08 -17.39 13.20
C SER A 206 2.40 -18.14 13.01
N ALA A 207 2.45 -19.41 13.43
CA ALA A 207 3.64 -20.25 13.30
C ALA A 207 3.86 -20.76 11.86
N SER A 208 2.80 -20.97 11.08
CA SER A 208 2.87 -21.61 9.76
C SER A 208 2.32 -20.77 8.62
N ALA A 209 1.52 -19.72 8.88
CA ALA A 209 0.97 -18.87 7.84
C ALA A 209 2.07 -18.25 6.95
N GLY A 210 1.90 -18.38 5.63
CA GLY A 210 2.86 -17.91 4.63
C GLY A 210 4.16 -18.71 4.57
N ARG A 211 4.21 -19.91 5.16
CA ARG A 211 5.40 -20.79 5.18
C ARG A 211 5.02 -22.23 4.91
N LEU A 212 5.89 -22.96 4.21
CA LEU A 212 5.84 -24.41 4.11
C LEU A 212 6.72 -25.00 5.22
N VAL A 213 6.09 -25.52 6.27
CA VAL A 213 6.78 -26.11 7.41
C VAL A 213 6.13 -27.46 7.77
N GLU A 214 6.90 -28.43 8.21
CA GLU A 214 6.39 -29.71 8.66
C GLU A 214 5.48 -29.54 9.88
N GLY A 215 4.29 -30.14 9.85
CA GLY A 215 3.26 -29.97 10.88
C GLY A 215 2.49 -28.66 10.81
N GLY A 216 2.77 -27.80 9.82
CA GLY A 216 2.03 -26.56 9.58
C GLY A 216 0.66 -26.80 8.97
N VAL A 217 -0.17 -25.75 8.96
CA VAL A 217 -1.47 -25.76 8.29
C VAL A 217 -1.27 -25.80 6.77
N ALA A 218 -1.98 -26.68 6.10
CA ALA A 218 -1.88 -26.89 4.65
C ALA A 218 -2.83 -25.96 3.86
N ASP A 219 -2.79 -24.66 4.12
CA ASP A 219 -3.46 -23.65 3.29
C ASP A 219 -2.56 -23.32 2.09
N LEU A 220 -2.72 -24.11 1.03
CA LEU A 220 -1.83 -24.12 -0.13
C LEU A 220 -2.57 -23.71 -1.39
N CYS A 221 -1.88 -22.94 -2.24
CA CYS A 221 -2.31 -22.61 -3.60
C CYS A 221 -1.26 -23.11 -4.60
N ILE A 222 -1.71 -23.78 -5.66
CA ILE A 222 -0.86 -24.15 -6.79
C ILE A 222 -1.03 -23.08 -7.86
N LEU A 223 0.08 -22.45 -8.24
CA LEU A 223 0.12 -21.39 -9.24
C LEU A 223 0.82 -21.89 -10.51
N ASP A 224 0.18 -21.70 -11.65
CA ASP A 224 0.81 -21.72 -12.96
C ASP A 224 0.95 -20.27 -13.44
N ALA A 225 2.18 -19.76 -13.43
CA ALA A 225 2.47 -18.36 -13.82
C ALA A 225 2.35 -18.11 -15.34
N GLU A 226 2.27 -19.17 -16.15
CA GLU A 226 2.15 -19.10 -17.60
C GLU A 226 0.71 -19.34 -18.08
N ALA A 227 -0.21 -19.67 -17.19
CA ALA A 227 -1.60 -19.90 -17.54
C ALA A 227 -2.27 -18.62 -18.05
N TRP A 228 -3.03 -18.76 -19.12
CA TRP A 228 -3.91 -17.70 -19.64
C TRP A 228 -5.24 -17.72 -18.86
N TRP A 229 -5.68 -16.55 -18.48
CA TRP A 229 -7.02 -16.35 -17.90
C TRP A 229 -7.58 -14.98 -18.23
#